data_a754b842c94b6fe25b0b4e797550c81d
#
_entry.id   a754b842c94b6fe25b0b4e797550c81d
#
_cell.length_a   1.000
_cell.length_b   1.000
_cell.length_c   1.000
_cell.angle_alpha   90.00
_cell.angle_beta   90.00
_cell.angle_gamma   90.00
#
_symmetry.space_group_name_H-M   'P 1'
#
loop_
_entity.id
_entity.type
_entity.pdbx_description
1 polymer ?
#
loop_
_entity_poly.entity_id
_entity_poly.type
_entity_poly.pdbx_seq_one_letter_code
_entity_poly.pdbx_strand_id
1 'polypeptide(L)'
;MASRAIPMEAQAASRKPGFWAQVLADIACVSARDPAANSALEVVLTYPGVHAIIWHRLSHRLWRRGWRFPARFASWCARALTNVDIHPGATIGERFFIDHGAGVVIGETAQIGDDVTLYHGVTLGGTSWQGGKRHPTLEDGVLVGCGAKILGAITVGKGARVGANSVVIEAVPPGMTVVGIPGRVVRGGADRRRINGRIDLDHHLMPDPVGEAIAELIDRIDFLEARLAHRERASRPEEDHHEPA
;
A
#
# COMPACT_ATOMS: atom_id res chain seq x y z
N MET A 1 -46.59 -17.95 -24.43
CA MET A 1 -45.40 -18.35 -23.61
C MET A 1 -44.97 -17.14 -22.82
N ALA A 2 -45.29 -17.10 -21.53
CA ALA A 2 -45.02 -15.96 -20.64
C ALA A 2 -43.60 -16.11 -20.07
N SER A 3 -42.73 -15.15 -20.38
CA SER A 3 -41.40 -15.02 -19.81
C SER A 3 -41.52 -14.62 -18.33
N ARG A 4 -41.12 -15.53 -17.44
CA ARG A 4 -41.07 -15.30 -16.00
C ARG A 4 -39.82 -14.44 -15.71
N ALA A 5 -40.05 -13.17 -15.38
CA ALA A 5 -39.00 -12.30 -14.83
C ALA A 5 -38.51 -12.86 -13.50
N ILE A 6 -37.24 -13.09 -13.38
CA ILE A 6 -36.54 -13.46 -12.13
C ILE A 6 -36.55 -12.21 -11.24
N PRO A 7 -37.02 -12.31 -9.98
CA PRO A 7 -36.96 -11.17 -9.05
C PRO A 7 -35.48 -10.87 -8.78
N MET A 8 -35.07 -9.64 -9.02
CA MET A 8 -33.83 -9.07 -8.50
C MET A 8 -33.90 -9.14 -6.96
N GLU A 9 -33.10 -10.04 -6.38
CA GLU A 9 -32.87 -10.02 -4.94
C GLU A 9 -32.35 -8.65 -4.55
N ALA A 10 -33.15 -7.95 -3.76
CA ALA A 10 -32.80 -6.69 -3.16
C ALA A 10 -31.48 -6.89 -2.38
N GLN A 11 -30.40 -6.26 -2.85
CA GLN A 11 -29.18 -6.10 -2.06
C GLN A 11 -29.59 -5.40 -0.76
N ALA A 12 -29.71 -6.17 0.30
CA ALA A 12 -29.89 -5.66 1.65
C ALA A 12 -28.74 -4.70 1.91
N ALA A 13 -29.02 -3.40 1.92
CA ALA A 13 -28.09 -2.37 2.30
C ALA A 13 -27.59 -2.70 3.72
N SER A 14 -26.40 -3.28 3.83
CA SER A 14 -25.82 -3.70 5.10
C SER A 14 -25.71 -2.45 5.97
N ARG A 15 -26.43 -2.43 7.06
CA ARG A 15 -26.48 -1.33 8.03
C ARG A 15 -25.04 -1.16 8.54
N LYS A 16 -24.41 -0.02 8.26
CA LYS A 16 -23.05 0.26 8.74
C LYS A 16 -22.97 0.01 10.24
N PRO A 17 -21.99 -0.74 10.72
CA PRO A 17 -21.88 -1.10 12.14
C PRO A 17 -21.78 0.15 13.01
N GLY A 18 -22.26 0.03 14.24
CA GLY A 18 -22.16 1.10 15.24
C GLY A 18 -20.70 1.39 15.61
N PHE A 19 -20.48 2.52 16.28
CA PHE A 19 -19.14 2.97 16.70
C PHE A 19 -18.34 1.89 17.43
N TRP A 20 -18.93 1.34 18.46
CA TRP A 20 -18.25 0.35 19.29
C TRP A 20 -17.98 -0.95 18.52
N ALA A 21 -18.86 -1.35 17.62
CA ALA A 21 -18.65 -2.51 16.78
C ALA A 21 -17.44 -2.31 15.83
N GLN A 22 -17.30 -1.10 15.26
CA GLN A 22 -16.13 -0.75 14.45
C GLN A 22 -14.83 -0.76 15.26
N VAL A 23 -14.85 -0.12 16.44
CA VAL A 23 -13.69 -0.08 17.33
C VAL A 23 -13.25 -1.49 17.76
N LEU A 24 -14.21 -2.34 18.13
CA LEU A 24 -13.90 -3.72 18.52
C LEU A 24 -13.36 -4.54 17.35
N ALA A 25 -13.87 -4.34 16.13
CA ALA A 25 -13.35 -4.98 14.93
C ALA A 25 -11.93 -4.52 14.59
N ASP A 26 -11.64 -3.22 14.76
CA ASP A 26 -10.29 -2.67 14.56
C ASP A 26 -9.30 -3.22 15.60
N ILE A 27 -9.69 -3.37 16.88
CA ILE A 27 -8.85 -3.98 17.91
C ILE A 27 -8.60 -5.47 17.63
N ALA A 28 -9.66 -6.21 17.31
CA ALA A 28 -9.58 -7.64 17.04
C ALA A 28 -8.68 -7.99 15.84
N CYS A 29 -8.66 -7.11 14.81
CA CYS A 29 -7.84 -7.35 13.63
C CYS A 29 -6.34 -7.25 13.92
N VAL A 30 -5.91 -6.52 14.96
CA VAL A 30 -4.49 -6.41 15.35
C VAL A 30 -3.96 -7.78 15.79
N SER A 31 -4.65 -8.43 16.73
CA SER A 31 -4.25 -9.76 17.22
C SER A 31 -4.24 -10.84 16.13
N ALA A 32 -5.02 -10.64 15.06
CA ALA A 32 -5.01 -11.56 13.91
C ALA A 32 -3.84 -11.34 12.97
N ARG A 33 -3.23 -10.14 12.97
CA ARG A 33 -2.19 -9.74 12.00
C ARG A 33 -0.82 -9.57 12.62
N ASP A 34 -0.75 -9.14 13.90
CA ASP A 34 0.51 -8.95 14.61
C ASP A 34 0.76 -10.11 15.58
N PRO A 35 1.77 -10.97 15.31
CA PRO A 35 2.16 -12.05 16.20
C PRO A 35 2.64 -11.57 17.59
N ALA A 36 3.08 -10.31 17.71
CA ALA A 36 3.56 -9.72 18.97
C ALA A 36 2.41 -9.29 19.89
N ALA A 37 1.16 -9.23 19.39
CA ALA A 37 -0.01 -8.83 20.17
C ALA A 37 -0.46 -9.97 21.11
N ASN A 38 -0.09 -9.92 22.40
CA ASN A 38 -0.38 -10.99 23.36
C ASN A 38 -1.79 -10.91 23.95
N SER A 39 -2.38 -9.72 24.04
CA SER A 39 -3.74 -9.53 24.60
C SER A 39 -4.44 -8.29 24.06
N ALA A 40 -5.78 -8.31 24.06
CA ALA A 40 -6.56 -7.13 23.68
C ALA A 40 -6.30 -5.92 24.59
N LEU A 41 -6.00 -6.14 25.87
CA LEU A 41 -5.66 -5.06 26.81
C LEU A 41 -4.35 -4.39 26.41
N GLU A 42 -3.33 -5.18 26.08
CA GLU A 42 -2.05 -4.67 25.57
C GLU A 42 -2.26 -3.86 24.30
N VAL A 43 -3.01 -4.39 23.33
CA VAL A 43 -3.32 -3.69 22.07
C VAL A 43 -3.99 -2.35 22.33
N VAL A 44 -4.98 -2.29 23.22
CA VAL A 44 -5.68 -1.03 23.56
C VAL A 44 -4.77 -0.03 24.26
N LEU A 45 -3.83 -0.48 25.07
CA LEU A 45 -2.99 0.42 25.88
C LEU A 45 -1.71 0.87 25.17
N THR A 46 -1.15 0.06 24.27
CA THR A 46 0.21 0.27 23.76
C THR A 46 0.32 0.47 22.25
N TYR A 47 -0.76 0.23 21.48
CA TYR A 47 -0.70 0.36 20.01
C TYR A 47 -1.12 1.76 19.54
N PRO A 48 -0.18 2.62 19.09
CA PRO A 48 -0.50 3.99 18.65
C PRO A 48 -1.41 4.01 17.43
N GLY A 49 -1.32 3.02 16.53
CA GLY A 49 -2.22 2.88 15.40
C GLY A 49 -3.68 2.69 15.82
N VAL A 50 -3.94 1.88 16.85
CA VAL A 50 -5.29 1.67 17.41
C VAL A 50 -5.83 2.96 18.03
N HIS A 51 -5.01 3.67 18.80
CA HIS A 51 -5.39 4.97 19.36
C HIS A 51 -5.76 5.97 18.26
N ALA A 52 -4.93 6.07 17.20
CA ALA A 52 -5.18 6.96 16.07
C ALA A 52 -6.50 6.66 15.35
N ILE A 53 -6.83 5.37 15.17
CA ILE A 53 -8.07 4.95 14.53
C ILE A 53 -9.28 5.27 15.42
N ILE A 54 -9.23 5.02 16.71
CA ILE A 54 -10.30 5.36 17.65
C ILE A 54 -10.58 6.87 17.62
N TRP A 55 -9.53 7.69 17.71
CA TRP A 55 -9.64 9.15 17.60
C TRP A 55 -10.20 9.57 16.23
N HIS A 56 -9.77 8.92 15.15
CA HIS A 56 -10.32 9.19 13.82
C HIS A 56 -11.82 8.85 13.75
N ARG A 57 -12.27 7.70 14.25
CA ARG A 57 -13.68 7.33 14.29
C ARG A 57 -14.53 8.41 14.98
N LEU A 58 -14.02 9.01 16.07
CA LEU A 58 -14.66 10.11 16.77
C LEU A 58 -14.64 11.40 15.94
N SER A 59 -13.47 11.83 15.50
CA SER A 59 -13.30 13.08 14.74
C SER A 59 -14.05 13.08 13.41
N HIS A 60 -14.12 11.92 12.73
CA HIS A 60 -14.92 11.74 11.51
C HIS A 60 -16.42 11.91 11.76
N ARG A 61 -16.95 11.45 12.90
CA ARG A 61 -18.35 11.69 13.26
C ARG A 61 -18.66 13.16 13.48
N LEU A 62 -17.78 13.88 14.16
CA LEU A 62 -17.89 15.33 14.33
C LEU A 62 -17.84 16.05 12.97
N TRP A 63 -16.92 15.65 12.11
CA TRP A 63 -16.78 16.17 10.76
C TRP A 63 -18.05 15.99 9.92
N ARG A 64 -18.62 14.82 9.95
CA ARG A 64 -19.89 14.52 9.23
C ARG A 64 -21.10 15.30 9.75
N ARG A 65 -21.09 15.70 11.02
CA ARG A 65 -22.12 16.60 11.61
C ARG A 65 -21.88 18.09 11.33
N GLY A 66 -20.84 18.42 10.57
CA GLY A 66 -20.49 19.81 10.26
C GLY A 66 -19.64 20.51 11.32
N TRP A 67 -19.29 19.84 12.40
CA TRP A 67 -18.46 20.39 13.49
C TRP A 67 -16.98 20.38 13.09
N ARG A 68 -16.63 21.24 12.13
CA ARG A 68 -15.33 21.25 11.47
C ARG A 68 -14.18 21.52 12.42
N PHE A 69 -14.28 22.57 13.24
CA PHE A 69 -13.22 22.93 14.17
C PHE A 69 -13.00 21.87 15.27
N PRO A 70 -14.04 21.39 16.02
CA PRO A 70 -13.85 20.30 16.99
C PRO A 70 -13.28 19.02 16.38
N ALA A 71 -13.69 18.67 15.16
CA ALA A 71 -13.15 17.50 14.45
C ALA A 71 -11.66 17.65 14.14
N ARG A 72 -11.25 18.83 13.65
CA ARG A 72 -9.84 19.14 13.36
C ARG A 72 -8.99 19.18 14.63
N PHE A 73 -9.53 19.76 15.69
CA PHE A 73 -8.84 19.82 16.99
C PHE A 73 -8.63 18.43 17.59
N ALA A 74 -9.66 17.55 17.55
CA ALA A 74 -9.53 16.16 17.97
C ALA A 74 -8.48 15.39 17.16
N SER A 75 -8.44 15.61 15.84
CA SER A 75 -7.42 15.02 14.96
C SER A 75 -6.01 15.53 15.31
N TRP A 76 -5.86 16.80 15.62
CA TRP A 76 -4.58 17.37 16.04
C TRP A 76 -4.11 16.79 17.38
N CYS A 77 -5.00 16.62 18.37
CA CYS A 77 -4.69 15.92 19.63
C CYS A 77 -4.23 14.47 19.37
N ALA A 78 -4.95 13.75 18.51
CA ALA A 78 -4.59 12.39 18.13
C ALA A 78 -3.17 12.32 17.54
N ARG A 79 -2.85 13.24 16.61
CA ARG A 79 -1.50 13.33 16.03
C ARG A 79 -0.43 13.60 17.09
N ALA A 80 -0.69 14.51 18.01
CA ALA A 80 0.25 14.83 19.09
C ALA A 80 0.56 13.63 20.00
N LEU A 81 -0.45 12.76 20.23
CA LEU A 81 -0.33 11.59 21.07
C LEU A 81 0.24 10.36 20.37
N THR A 82 -0.04 10.20 19.06
CA THR A 82 0.23 8.96 18.32
C THR A 82 1.27 9.09 17.22
N ASN A 83 1.63 10.33 16.85
CA ASN A 83 2.43 10.65 15.66
C ASN A 83 1.81 10.13 14.34
N VAL A 84 0.47 9.96 14.31
CA VAL A 84 -0.32 9.57 13.14
C VAL A 84 -1.25 10.71 12.77
N ASP A 85 -1.14 11.24 11.56
CA ASP A 85 -1.95 12.36 11.07
C ASP A 85 -3.07 11.86 10.16
N ILE A 86 -4.28 11.73 10.68
CA ILE A 86 -5.46 11.35 9.89
C ILE A 86 -6.43 12.54 9.83
N HIS A 87 -6.65 13.05 8.62
CA HIS A 87 -7.65 14.11 8.44
C HIS A 87 -9.07 13.58 8.75
N PRO A 88 -9.90 14.30 9.53
CA PRO A 88 -11.23 13.82 9.91
C PRO A 88 -12.19 13.63 8.73
N GLY A 89 -11.90 14.22 7.57
CA GLY A 89 -12.66 14.00 6.33
C GLY A 89 -12.40 12.67 5.63
N ALA A 90 -11.28 12.02 5.92
CA ALA A 90 -10.96 10.71 5.34
C ALA A 90 -12.04 9.67 5.67
N THR A 91 -12.34 8.79 4.71
CA THR A 91 -13.27 7.67 4.90
C THR A 91 -12.47 6.39 5.07
N ILE A 92 -12.67 5.69 6.18
CA ILE A 92 -11.92 4.46 6.52
C ILE A 92 -12.93 3.34 6.82
N GLY A 93 -12.77 2.21 6.13
CA GLY A 93 -13.53 0.99 6.31
C GLY A 93 -13.28 0.30 7.65
N GLU A 94 -13.61 -0.98 7.74
CA GLU A 94 -13.47 -1.79 8.95
C GLU A 94 -12.16 -2.57 8.98
N ARG A 95 -11.73 -2.99 10.17
CA ARG A 95 -10.52 -3.80 10.36
C ARG A 95 -9.29 -3.18 9.71
N PHE A 96 -9.21 -1.85 9.80
CA PHE A 96 -8.07 -1.09 9.33
C PHE A 96 -6.94 -1.20 10.35
N PHE A 97 -5.76 -1.59 9.89
CA PHE A 97 -4.59 -1.77 10.75
C PHE A 97 -3.45 -0.82 10.36
N ILE A 98 -2.94 -0.09 11.34
CA ILE A 98 -1.72 0.72 11.20
C ILE A 98 -0.66 0.10 12.10
N ASP A 99 0.34 -0.51 11.51
CA ASP A 99 1.45 -1.10 12.22
C ASP A 99 2.53 -0.05 12.51
N HIS A 100 3.00 -0.01 13.78
CA HIS A 100 3.92 0.99 14.34
C HIS A 100 3.42 2.44 14.30
N GLY A 101 2.82 2.90 13.23
CA GLY A 101 2.11 4.17 13.07
C GLY A 101 2.95 5.42 12.88
N ALA A 102 4.20 5.46 13.34
CA ALA A 102 5.03 6.67 13.32
C ALA A 102 5.10 7.33 11.93
N GLY A 103 4.68 8.60 11.84
CA GLY A 103 4.77 9.40 10.62
C GLY A 103 3.79 9.02 9.51
N VAL A 104 2.73 8.26 9.79
CA VAL A 104 1.64 8.01 8.84
C VAL A 104 0.83 9.28 8.64
N VAL A 105 0.53 9.61 7.37
CA VAL A 105 -0.29 10.76 6.98
C VAL A 105 -1.41 10.33 6.03
N ILE A 106 -2.65 10.60 6.40
CA ILE A 106 -3.85 10.29 5.60
C ILE A 106 -4.64 11.58 5.33
N GLY A 107 -4.65 12.03 4.08
CA GLY A 107 -5.26 13.30 3.67
C GLY A 107 -6.79 13.27 3.60
N GLU A 108 -7.38 14.47 3.50
CA GLU A 108 -8.83 14.75 3.65
C GLU A 108 -9.75 13.86 2.82
N THR A 109 -9.43 13.67 1.54
CA THR A 109 -10.31 12.97 0.60
C THR A 109 -9.85 11.54 0.32
N ALA A 110 -8.97 11.00 1.17
CA ALA A 110 -8.57 9.60 1.12
C ALA A 110 -9.77 8.69 1.40
N GLN A 111 -9.85 7.59 0.67
CA GLN A 111 -10.84 6.55 0.86
C GLN A 111 -10.11 5.22 1.06
N ILE A 112 -10.40 4.55 2.14
CA ILE A 112 -9.76 3.30 2.55
C ILE A 112 -10.85 2.26 2.77
N GLY A 113 -10.75 1.15 2.06
CA GLY A 113 -11.66 0.01 2.17
C GLY A 113 -11.48 -0.79 3.45
N ASP A 114 -12.06 -1.96 3.47
CA ASP A 114 -11.97 -2.90 4.59
C ASP A 114 -10.67 -3.71 4.54
N ASP A 115 -10.20 -4.18 5.70
CA ASP A 115 -9.04 -5.06 5.83
C ASP A 115 -7.71 -4.49 5.29
N VAL A 116 -7.59 -3.18 5.18
CA VAL A 116 -6.36 -2.52 4.72
C VAL A 116 -5.33 -2.47 5.83
N THR A 117 -4.06 -2.67 5.47
CA THR A 117 -2.91 -2.55 6.38
C THR A 117 -1.94 -1.50 5.87
N LEU A 118 -1.56 -0.55 6.74
CA LEU A 118 -0.50 0.43 6.49
C LEU A 118 0.63 0.23 7.51
N TYR A 119 1.86 0.35 7.05
CA TYR A 119 3.03 0.44 7.93
C TYR A 119 3.39 1.90 8.21
N HIS A 120 4.32 2.10 9.15
CA HIS A 120 4.83 3.43 9.51
C HIS A 120 5.34 4.23 8.31
N GLY A 121 5.30 5.55 8.41
CA GLY A 121 5.83 6.47 7.40
C GLY A 121 5.03 6.53 6.08
N VAL A 122 3.92 5.80 5.96
CA VAL A 122 3.06 5.82 4.78
C VAL A 122 2.37 7.17 4.64
N THR A 123 2.33 7.70 3.40
CA THR A 123 1.59 8.93 3.09
C THR A 123 0.54 8.67 2.01
N LEU A 124 -0.72 8.97 2.31
CA LEU A 124 -1.81 9.07 1.34
C LEU A 124 -2.03 10.55 1.05
N GLY A 125 -1.26 11.09 0.09
CA GLY A 125 -1.11 12.52 -0.19
C GLY A 125 -1.92 13.00 -1.39
N GLY A 126 -2.25 14.30 -1.39
CA GLY A 126 -2.84 14.98 -2.53
C GLY A 126 -1.78 15.60 -3.44
N THR A 127 -2.13 15.78 -4.72
CA THR A 127 -1.27 16.43 -5.73
C THR A 127 -1.88 17.72 -6.28
N SER A 128 -3.00 18.19 -5.72
CA SER A 128 -3.71 19.38 -6.17
C SER A 128 -4.02 20.32 -5.02
N TRP A 129 -3.90 21.63 -5.26
CA TRP A 129 -4.36 22.69 -4.37
C TRP A 129 -5.86 22.99 -4.49
N GLN A 130 -6.52 22.42 -5.51
CA GLN A 130 -7.96 22.58 -5.68
C GLN A 130 -8.75 21.68 -4.74
N GLY A 131 -9.94 22.11 -4.34
CA GLY A 131 -10.89 21.29 -3.59
C GLY A 131 -11.33 20.05 -4.36
N GLY A 132 -12.04 19.13 -3.67
CA GLY A 132 -12.52 17.88 -4.26
C GLY A 132 -11.58 16.69 -4.04
N LYS A 133 -11.82 15.61 -4.78
CA LYS A 133 -11.04 14.36 -4.69
C LYS A 133 -9.62 14.60 -5.19
N ARG A 134 -8.64 14.50 -4.27
CA ARG A 134 -7.21 14.73 -4.54
C ARG A 134 -6.28 13.74 -3.83
N HIS A 135 -6.83 12.87 -2.99
CA HIS A 135 -6.10 11.84 -2.25
C HIS A 135 -6.49 10.45 -2.75
N PRO A 136 -5.65 9.43 -2.50
CA PRO A 136 -5.85 8.08 -3.02
C PRO A 136 -7.13 7.39 -2.52
N THR A 137 -7.53 6.38 -3.29
CA THR A 137 -8.48 5.35 -2.87
C THR A 137 -7.74 4.03 -2.75
N LEU A 138 -7.79 3.41 -1.57
CA LEU A 138 -7.31 2.05 -1.35
C LEU A 138 -8.53 1.13 -1.24
N GLU A 139 -8.62 0.13 -2.11
CA GLU A 139 -9.69 -0.87 -2.03
C GLU A 139 -9.42 -1.90 -0.93
N ASP A 140 -10.36 -2.84 -0.72
CA ASP A 140 -10.27 -3.82 0.36
C ASP A 140 -8.99 -4.68 0.28
N GLY A 141 -8.41 -4.96 1.45
CA GLY A 141 -7.29 -5.86 1.59
C GLY A 141 -5.97 -5.35 1.00
N VAL A 142 -5.87 -4.06 0.69
CA VAL A 142 -4.61 -3.45 0.25
C VAL A 142 -3.60 -3.46 1.39
N LEU A 143 -2.34 -3.78 1.06
CA LEU A 143 -1.21 -3.70 1.97
C LEU A 143 -0.20 -2.66 1.47
N VAL A 144 0.18 -1.72 2.34
CA VAL A 144 1.13 -0.64 2.00
C VAL A 144 2.34 -0.74 2.91
N GLY A 145 3.49 -1.04 2.33
CA GLY A 145 4.77 -1.18 3.00
C GLY A 145 5.28 0.13 3.60
N CYS A 146 6.21 -0.01 4.55
CA CYS A 146 6.74 1.12 5.32
C CYS A 146 7.32 2.23 4.41
N GLY A 147 7.10 3.47 4.79
CA GLY A 147 7.63 4.64 4.09
C GLY A 147 7.04 4.91 2.70
N ALA A 148 6.13 4.10 2.18
CA ALA A 148 5.56 4.31 0.85
C ALA A 148 4.72 5.59 0.76
N LYS A 149 4.75 6.23 -0.41
CA LYS A 149 3.98 7.45 -0.71
C LYS A 149 3.03 7.16 -1.87
N ILE A 150 1.75 7.31 -1.64
CA ILE A 150 0.70 7.16 -2.65
C ILE A 150 0.09 8.54 -2.86
N LEU A 151 0.25 9.08 -4.07
CA LEU A 151 0.00 10.49 -4.31
C LEU A 151 -1.04 10.70 -5.42
N GLY A 152 -2.01 11.58 -5.16
CA GLY A 152 -3.04 11.95 -6.12
C GLY A 152 -4.34 11.16 -5.98
N ALA A 153 -5.33 11.49 -6.82
CA ALA A 153 -6.65 10.86 -6.83
C ALA A 153 -6.64 9.51 -7.58
N ILE A 154 -5.66 8.66 -7.27
CA ILE A 154 -5.47 7.35 -7.90
C ILE A 154 -6.13 6.23 -7.08
N THR A 155 -6.37 5.09 -7.70
CA THR A 155 -6.91 3.90 -7.05
C THR A 155 -5.86 2.80 -6.96
N VAL A 156 -5.69 2.27 -5.76
CA VAL A 156 -4.95 1.02 -5.52
C VAL A 156 -5.98 -0.09 -5.36
N GLY A 157 -6.00 -1.00 -6.32
CA GLY A 157 -7.04 -2.02 -6.46
C GLY A 157 -7.02 -3.06 -5.36
N LYS A 158 -8.15 -3.77 -5.22
CA LYS A 158 -8.40 -4.77 -4.16
C LYS A 158 -7.26 -5.79 -4.04
N GLY A 159 -6.76 -5.95 -2.82
CA GLY A 159 -5.69 -6.90 -2.50
C GLY A 159 -4.34 -6.58 -3.16
N ALA A 160 -4.16 -5.38 -3.72
CA ALA A 160 -2.88 -4.95 -4.24
C ALA A 160 -1.88 -4.68 -3.11
N ARG A 161 -0.59 -4.72 -3.44
CA ARG A 161 0.51 -4.51 -2.50
C ARG A 161 1.41 -3.38 -2.98
N VAL A 162 1.77 -2.50 -2.08
CA VAL A 162 2.73 -1.42 -2.33
C VAL A 162 4.00 -1.71 -1.55
N GLY A 163 5.11 -1.81 -2.25
CA GLY A 163 6.43 -2.07 -1.66
C GLY A 163 6.88 -0.94 -0.74
N ALA A 164 7.76 -1.30 0.20
CA ALA A 164 8.34 -0.31 1.11
C ALA A 164 9.06 0.81 0.33
N ASN A 165 8.97 2.04 0.81
CA ASN A 165 9.57 3.25 0.22
C ASN A 165 9.18 3.53 -1.25
N SER A 166 8.17 2.86 -1.79
CA SER A 166 7.71 3.14 -3.16
C SER A 166 6.95 4.47 -3.26
N VAL A 167 7.07 5.13 -4.41
CA VAL A 167 6.31 6.36 -4.72
C VAL A 167 5.34 6.07 -5.86
N VAL A 168 4.06 5.90 -5.51
CA VAL A 168 2.99 5.51 -6.43
C VAL A 168 2.19 6.73 -6.85
N ILE A 169 2.19 7.00 -8.15
CA ILE A 169 1.53 8.16 -8.77
C ILE A 169 0.54 7.75 -9.87
N GLU A 170 0.41 6.45 -10.14
CA GLU A 170 -0.50 5.86 -11.11
C GLU A 170 -1.36 4.79 -10.45
N ALA A 171 -2.51 4.49 -11.05
CA ALA A 171 -3.41 3.47 -10.52
C ALA A 171 -2.76 2.06 -10.54
N VAL A 172 -3.02 1.28 -9.49
CA VAL A 172 -2.52 -0.08 -9.35
C VAL A 172 -3.68 -1.06 -9.54
N PRO A 173 -3.61 -1.99 -10.51
CA PRO A 173 -4.67 -2.98 -10.71
C PRO A 173 -4.85 -3.90 -9.50
N PRO A 174 -6.05 -4.50 -9.33
CA PRO A 174 -6.31 -5.43 -8.24
C PRO A 174 -5.31 -6.59 -8.21
N GLY A 175 -4.85 -6.92 -7.02
CA GLY A 175 -3.95 -8.04 -6.77
C GLY A 175 -2.53 -7.89 -7.26
N MET A 176 -2.18 -6.76 -7.85
CA MET A 176 -0.82 -6.51 -8.33
C MET A 176 0.06 -5.95 -7.22
N THR A 177 1.36 -6.08 -7.42
CA THR A 177 2.39 -5.46 -6.59
C THR A 177 3.00 -4.28 -7.33
N VAL A 178 3.24 -3.17 -6.63
CA VAL A 178 3.95 -2.00 -7.16
C VAL A 178 5.16 -1.72 -6.29
N VAL A 179 6.32 -1.46 -6.91
CA VAL A 179 7.59 -1.17 -6.22
C VAL A 179 8.37 -0.08 -6.94
N GLY A 180 9.24 0.62 -6.21
CA GLY A 180 10.22 1.56 -6.75
C GLY A 180 9.78 3.03 -6.76
N ILE A 181 10.66 3.90 -7.29
CA ILE A 181 10.50 5.35 -7.42
C ILE A 181 10.90 5.78 -8.83
N PRO A 182 9.94 6.15 -9.72
CA PRO A 182 8.50 6.01 -9.54
C PRO A 182 8.06 4.54 -9.49
N GLY A 183 6.92 4.28 -8.81
CA GLY A 183 6.39 2.93 -8.63
C GLY A 183 6.06 2.27 -9.97
N ARG A 184 6.54 1.04 -10.16
CA ARG A 184 6.24 0.20 -11.32
C ARG A 184 5.45 -1.02 -10.88
N VAL A 185 4.39 -1.33 -11.64
CA VAL A 185 3.59 -2.54 -11.40
C VAL A 185 4.39 -3.75 -11.85
N VAL A 186 4.63 -4.67 -10.94
CA VAL A 186 5.32 -5.92 -11.20
C VAL A 186 4.32 -7.07 -11.08
N ARG A 187 4.42 -8.04 -11.98
CA ARG A 187 3.63 -9.27 -11.91
C ARG A 187 4.22 -10.15 -10.83
N GLY A 188 3.71 -10.02 -9.62
CA GLY A 188 4.12 -10.81 -8.47
C GLY A 188 2.95 -11.61 -7.93
N GLY A 189 2.99 -12.91 -8.12
CA GLY A 189 2.35 -13.96 -7.36
C GLY A 189 0.94 -13.71 -6.83
N ALA A 190 -0.06 -13.74 -7.71
CA ALA A 190 -1.47 -13.85 -7.31
C ALA A 190 -1.72 -15.02 -6.34
N ASP A 191 -0.79 -15.96 -6.26
CA ASP A 191 -0.90 -17.23 -5.51
C ASP A 191 -0.41 -17.13 -4.05
N ARG A 192 0.28 -16.04 -3.65
CA ARG A 192 0.85 -15.90 -2.29
C ARG A 192 -0.04 -15.17 -1.28
N ARG A 193 -1.30 -14.92 -1.61
CA ARG A 193 -2.16 -14.01 -0.83
C ARG A 193 -2.59 -14.51 0.54
N ARG A 194 -2.52 -15.79 0.80
CA ARG A 194 -2.86 -16.41 2.09
C ARG A 194 -2.05 -17.68 2.30
N ILE A 195 -1.08 -17.62 3.18
CA ILE A 195 -0.47 -18.81 3.76
C ILE A 195 -1.30 -19.15 5.00
N ASN A 196 -1.95 -20.33 5.00
CA ASN A 196 -2.80 -20.81 6.12
C ASN A 196 -3.92 -19.85 6.55
N GLY A 197 -4.54 -19.12 5.61
CA GLY A 197 -5.64 -18.19 5.91
C GLY A 197 -5.21 -16.84 6.50
N ARG A 198 -3.93 -16.61 6.74
CA ARG A 198 -3.38 -15.34 7.24
C ARG A 198 -2.94 -14.44 6.10
N ILE A 199 -2.94 -13.12 6.34
CA ILE A 199 -2.39 -12.15 5.38
C ILE A 199 -0.88 -12.38 5.33
N ASP A 200 -0.35 -12.58 4.12
CA ASP A 200 1.08 -12.68 3.88
C ASP A 200 1.71 -11.29 4.06
N LEU A 201 2.53 -11.13 5.09
CA LEU A 201 3.25 -9.90 5.44
C LEU A 201 4.69 -9.87 4.88
N ASP A 202 5.07 -10.82 4.04
CA ASP A 202 6.41 -10.94 3.46
C ASP A 202 6.73 -9.80 2.47
N HIS A 203 6.73 -8.58 2.98
CA HIS A 203 7.07 -7.36 2.24
C HIS A 203 8.56 -7.25 1.89
N HIS A 204 9.41 -8.09 2.48
CA HIS A 204 10.85 -8.18 2.16
C HIS A 204 11.13 -9.03 0.91
N LEU A 205 10.18 -9.86 0.46
CA LEU A 205 10.27 -10.66 -0.77
C LEU A 205 9.72 -9.92 -2.00
N MET A 206 9.81 -8.59 -2.00
CA MET A 206 9.40 -7.78 -3.15
C MET A 206 10.38 -7.98 -4.30
N PRO A 207 9.90 -8.17 -5.54
CA PRO A 207 10.78 -8.22 -6.71
C PRO A 207 11.52 -6.88 -6.86
N ASP A 208 12.78 -6.96 -7.26
CA ASP A 208 13.59 -5.78 -7.62
C ASP A 208 13.69 -5.67 -9.16
N PRO A 209 12.69 -5.10 -9.84
CA PRO A 209 12.67 -5.04 -11.30
C PRO A 209 13.79 -4.15 -11.86
N VAL A 210 14.35 -3.25 -11.07
CA VAL A 210 15.46 -2.40 -11.48
C VAL A 210 16.78 -3.19 -11.41
N GLY A 211 17.00 -3.90 -10.30
CA GLY A 211 18.17 -4.78 -10.15
C GLY A 211 18.19 -5.89 -11.19
N GLU A 212 17.04 -6.53 -11.45
CA GLU A 212 16.91 -7.55 -12.49
C GLU A 212 17.22 -7.00 -13.89
N ALA A 213 16.68 -5.83 -14.24
CA ALA A 213 16.95 -5.18 -15.52
C ALA A 213 18.44 -4.75 -15.65
N ILE A 214 19.04 -4.27 -14.59
CA ILE A 214 20.47 -3.92 -14.56
C ILE A 214 21.33 -5.18 -14.76
N ALA A 215 21.02 -6.27 -14.07
CA ALA A 215 21.73 -7.53 -14.23
C ALA A 215 21.68 -8.04 -15.67
N GLU A 216 20.48 -8.04 -16.29
CA GLU A 216 20.30 -8.41 -17.70
C GLU A 216 21.11 -7.50 -18.66
N LEU A 217 21.17 -6.21 -18.38
CA LEU A 217 21.97 -5.27 -19.18
C LEU A 217 23.47 -5.53 -19.03
N ILE A 218 23.96 -5.83 -17.82
CA ILE A 218 25.36 -6.19 -17.58
C ILE A 218 25.72 -7.47 -18.37
N ASP A 219 24.92 -8.53 -18.24
CA ASP A 219 25.14 -9.77 -19.00
C ASP A 219 25.18 -9.51 -20.52
N ARG A 220 24.34 -8.60 -21.00
CA ARG A 220 24.32 -8.23 -22.42
C ARG A 220 25.57 -7.45 -22.85
N ILE A 221 26.07 -6.57 -21.99
CA ILE A 221 27.33 -5.83 -22.23
C ILE A 221 28.48 -6.81 -22.29
N ASP A 222 28.63 -7.71 -21.31
CA ASP A 222 29.68 -8.71 -21.26
C ASP A 222 29.67 -9.59 -22.50
N PHE A 223 28.48 -10.01 -22.95
CA PHE A 223 28.35 -10.79 -24.19
C PHE A 223 28.81 -10.02 -25.44
N LEU A 224 28.46 -8.73 -25.53
CA LEU A 224 28.86 -7.89 -26.67
C LEU A 224 30.36 -7.62 -26.67
N GLU A 225 30.94 -7.37 -25.51
CA GLU A 225 32.40 -7.19 -25.35
C GLU A 225 33.20 -8.44 -25.76
N ALA A 226 32.72 -9.63 -25.30
CA ALA A 226 33.36 -10.88 -25.72
C ALA A 226 33.29 -11.10 -27.24
N ARG A 227 32.16 -10.75 -27.87
CA ARG A 227 32.04 -10.82 -29.34
C ARG A 227 32.93 -9.83 -30.06
N LEU A 228 33.10 -8.62 -29.56
CA LEU A 228 34.01 -7.62 -30.13
C LEU A 228 35.44 -8.10 -30.04
N ALA A 229 35.87 -8.56 -28.87
CA ALA A 229 37.23 -9.09 -28.67
C ALA A 229 37.55 -10.28 -29.58
N HIS A 230 36.53 -11.14 -29.82
CA HIS A 230 36.70 -12.25 -30.77
C HIS A 230 36.85 -11.77 -32.22
N ARG A 231 36.10 -10.77 -32.65
CA ARG A 231 36.18 -10.19 -34.01
C ARG A 231 37.52 -9.47 -34.22
N GLU A 232 38.03 -8.74 -33.22
CA GLU A 232 39.31 -8.04 -33.27
C GLU A 232 40.46 -9.03 -33.41
N ARG A 233 40.39 -10.17 -32.69
CA ARG A 233 41.40 -11.25 -32.84
C ARG A 233 41.35 -11.89 -34.24
N ALA A 234 40.17 -12.12 -34.75
CA ALA A 234 39.99 -12.72 -36.09
C ALA A 234 40.37 -11.77 -37.24
N SER A 235 40.40 -10.46 -37.00
CA SER A 235 40.77 -9.44 -37.98
C SER A 235 42.25 -9.04 -37.96
N ARG A 236 43.04 -9.54 -37.00
CA ARG A 236 44.53 -9.33 -37.03
C ARG A 236 45.14 -10.20 -38.12
N PRO A 237 45.86 -9.64 -39.12
CA PRO A 237 46.64 -10.44 -40.07
C PRO A 237 47.68 -11.25 -39.31
N GLU A 238 47.90 -12.52 -39.68
CA GLU A 238 49.05 -13.28 -39.27
C GLU A 238 50.32 -12.49 -39.74
N GLU A 239 51.10 -11.94 -38.78
CA GLU A 239 52.39 -11.42 -39.06
C GLU A 239 53.27 -12.61 -39.49
N ASP A 240 53.53 -12.66 -40.79
CA ASP A 240 54.38 -13.65 -41.46
C ASP A 240 55.80 -13.51 -40.89
N HIS A 241 56.18 -14.37 -39.94
CA HIS A 241 57.56 -14.47 -39.49
C HIS A 241 58.41 -15.09 -40.62
N HIS A 242 58.82 -14.24 -41.54
CA HIS A 242 59.87 -14.58 -42.44
C HIS A 242 61.21 -14.56 -41.67
N GLU A 243 61.68 -15.74 -41.29
CA GLU A 243 63.07 -15.92 -40.77
C GLU A 243 64.03 -15.71 -41.90
N PRO A 244 65.03 -14.82 -41.81
CA PRO A 244 66.09 -14.68 -42.84
C PRO A 244 67.15 -15.81 -42.67
N ALA A 245 67.39 -16.47 -43.75
CA ALA A 245 68.47 -17.46 -43.92
C ALA A 245 69.87 -16.86 -43.81
#